data_f82bbe77f76d137b5eca9b2e2e74cb89
#
_entry.id   f82bbe77f76d137b5eca9b2e2e74cb89
#
_cell.length_a   1.000
_cell.length_b   1.000
_cell.length_c   1.000
_cell.angle_alpha   90.00
_cell.angle_beta   90.00
_cell.angle_gamma   90.00
#
_symmetry.space_group_name_H-M   'P 1'
#
loop_
_entity.id
_entity.type
_entity.pdbx_description
1 polymer ?
#
loop_
_entity_poly.entity_id
_entity_poly.type
_entity_poly.pdbx_seq_one_letter_code
_entity_poly.pdbx_strand_id
1 'polypeptide(L)'
;MKKSYFVAVAVILLMASLNIAILSHQEETSPELAELPTPELSEGLRGELGIDKNINESTLDDYIGRSDIVFRDMRMLKDEAEYENIGGDSYLSGFVKGFEVVPYPFLAPVEGLPEEVGESYSGKTLFHKDQGAYVANYEESYGILEYLFPKDKYIFLMCGGGGYAGMTKNLLVNLGWDANKIYDVGGYWYYEGENNVQVKRQNDTGEVVYDFWKVNYHDIDFEKLTPTKSDL
;
A
#
# COMPACT_ATOMS: atom_id res chain seq x y z
N MET A 1 52.65 -14.36 -48.45
CA MET A 1 51.89 -13.25 -47.94
C MET A 1 50.45 -13.60 -47.40
N LYS A 2 50.04 -14.86 -47.26
CA LYS A 2 48.69 -15.23 -46.78
C LYS A 2 48.62 -15.67 -45.29
N LYS A 3 49.73 -15.90 -44.61
CA LYS A 3 49.74 -16.35 -43.20
C LYS A 3 49.63 -15.21 -42.17
N SER A 4 49.94 -13.96 -42.55
CA SER A 4 49.96 -12.83 -41.63
C SER A 4 48.56 -12.28 -41.32
N TYR A 5 47.60 -12.43 -42.23
CA TYR A 5 46.22 -11.94 -42.04
C TYR A 5 45.37 -12.81 -41.09
N PHE A 6 45.65 -14.11 -41.05
CA PHE A 6 44.91 -15.03 -40.17
C PHE A 6 45.22 -14.82 -38.69
N VAL A 7 46.45 -14.44 -38.36
CA VAL A 7 46.84 -14.17 -36.96
C VAL A 7 46.22 -12.84 -36.48
N ALA A 8 46.18 -11.82 -37.34
CA ALA A 8 45.59 -10.53 -36.99
C ALA A 8 44.06 -10.62 -36.74
N VAL A 9 43.35 -11.39 -37.57
CA VAL A 9 41.88 -11.59 -37.39
C VAL A 9 41.56 -12.40 -36.14
N ALA A 10 42.37 -13.41 -35.81
CA ALA A 10 42.18 -14.21 -34.60
C ALA A 10 42.41 -13.40 -33.32
N VAL A 11 43.41 -12.48 -33.31
CA VAL A 11 43.67 -11.60 -32.16
C VAL A 11 42.56 -10.55 -31.97
N ILE A 12 42.01 -9.99 -33.05
CA ILE A 12 40.89 -9.04 -32.97
C ILE A 12 39.61 -9.72 -32.49
N LEU A 13 39.34 -10.97 -32.91
CA LEU A 13 38.17 -11.74 -32.40
C LEU A 13 38.34 -12.15 -30.94
N LEU A 14 39.56 -12.44 -30.48
CA LEU A 14 39.82 -12.71 -29.06
C LEU A 14 39.67 -11.47 -28.18
N MET A 15 40.10 -10.31 -28.65
CA MET A 15 39.94 -9.04 -27.94
C MET A 15 38.45 -8.59 -27.90
N ALA A 16 37.71 -8.84 -28.96
CA ALA A 16 36.27 -8.54 -28.98
C ALA A 16 35.47 -9.46 -28.01
N SER A 17 35.81 -10.74 -27.94
CA SER A 17 35.19 -11.68 -27.00
C SER A 17 35.57 -11.38 -25.53
N LEU A 18 36.78 -10.89 -25.26
CA LEU A 18 37.19 -10.51 -23.92
C LEU A 18 36.47 -9.23 -23.43
N ASN A 19 36.23 -8.26 -24.32
CA ASN A 19 35.49 -7.06 -23.98
C ASN A 19 33.96 -7.32 -23.76
N ILE A 20 33.39 -8.29 -24.48
CA ILE A 20 31.99 -8.70 -24.27
C ILE A 20 31.86 -9.46 -22.94
N ALA A 21 32.85 -10.26 -22.53
CA ALA A 21 32.84 -10.95 -21.24
C ALA A 21 33.02 -10.01 -20.04
N ILE A 22 33.75 -8.89 -20.22
CA ILE A 22 33.93 -7.88 -19.16
C ILE A 22 32.67 -6.98 -19.02
N LEU A 23 31.93 -6.74 -20.11
CA LEU A 23 30.67 -5.97 -20.09
C LEU A 23 29.48 -6.75 -19.52
N SER A 24 29.57 -8.09 -19.43
CA SER A 24 28.49 -8.93 -18.90
C SER A 24 28.57 -9.20 -17.40
N HIS A 25 29.56 -8.63 -16.68
CA HIS A 25 29.79 -8.82 -15.24
C HIS A 25 29.81 -7.50 -14.45
N GLN A 26 29.14 -6.46 -14.92
CA GLN A 26 28.65 -5.45 -14.01
C GLN A 26 27.29 -5.95 -13.52
N GLU A 27 27.29 -6.75 -12.47
CA GLU A 27 26.17 -6.75 -11.54
C GLU A 27 26.02 -5.30 -11.10
N GLU A 28 24.99 -4.62 -11.60
CA GLU A 28 24.49 -3.41 -10.98
C GLU A 28 24.09 -3.82 -9.56
N THR A 29 25.02 -3.66 -8.62
CA THR A 29 24.65 -3.68 -7.20
C THR A 29 23.67 -2.55 -7.02
N SER A 30 22.36 -2.90 -7.00
CA SER A 30 21.33 -1.96 -6.57
C SER A 30 21.82 -1.33 -5.27
N PRO A 31 21.81 0.01 -5.13
CA PRO A 31 22.24 0.64 -3.89
C PRO A 31 21.47 -0.01 -2.74
N GLU A 32 22.20 -0.48 -1.73
CA GLU A 32 21.61 -1.06 -0.53
C GLU A 32 20.68 -0.02 0.10
N LEU A 33 19.39 -0.32 0.14
CA LEU A 33 18.40 0.59 0.70
C LEU A 33 18.67 0.74 2.21
N ALA A 34 18.67 1.97 2.70
CA ALA A 34 18.84 2.23 4.11
C ALA A 34 17.78 1.49 4.93
N GLU A 35 18.20 0.87 6.03
CA GLU A 35 17.29 0.20 6.97
C GLU A 35 16.27 1.19 7.54
N LEU A 36 15.02 0.73 7.70
CA LEU A 36 13.98 1.56 8.29
C LEU A 36 14.09 1.57 9.83
N PRO A 37 13.77 2.70 10.50
CA PRO A 37 13.70 2.71 11.96
C PRO A 37 12.63 1.73 12.43
N THR A 38 12.86 1.06 13.54
CA THR A 38 11.85 0.18 14.17
C THR A 38 10.57 0.99 14.45
N PRO A 39 9.37 0.45 14.17
CA PRO A 39 8.12 1.13 14.46
C PRO A 39 7.98 1.54 15.93
N GLU A 40 7.65 2.80 16.15
CA GLU A 40 7.44 3.38 17.47
C GLU A 40 6.17 4.21 17.47
N LEU A 41 5.31 4.06 18.49
CA LEU A 41 4.07 4.83 18.58
C LEU A 41 4.34 6.33 18.83
N SER A 42 3.56 7.17 18.17
CA SER A 42 3.53 8.59 18.44
C SER A 42 2.90 8.89 19.81
N GLU A 43 3.02 10.11 20.30
CA GLU A 43 2.40 10.54 21.56
C GLU A 43 0.91 10.90 21.38
N GLY A 44 0.17 10.88 22.50
CA GLY A 44 -1.22 11.29 22.57
C GLY A 44 -2.18 10.46 21.72
N LEU A 45 -3.30 11.06 21.32
CA LEU A 45 -4.38 10.40 20.59
C LEU A 45 -3.90 9.71 19.30
N ARG A 46 -2.91 10.25 18.65
CA ARG A 46 -2.36 9.68 17.41
C ARG A 46 -1.68 8.32 17.65
N GLY A 47 -0.99 8.18 18.80
CA GLY A 47 -0.43 6.89 19.25
C GLY A 47 -1.51 5.88 19.62
N GLU A 48 -2.66 6.33 20.16
CA GLU A 48 -3.81 5.47 20.43
C GLU A 48 -4.42 4.90 19.13
N LEU A 49 -4.33 5.65 18.02
CA LEU A 49 -4.71 5.17 16.68
C LEU A 49 -3.65 4.23 16.07
N GLY A 50 -2.43 4.19 16.60
CA GLY A 50 -1.35 3.34 16.13
C GLY A 50 -0.33 4.02 15.24
N ILE A 51 -0.42 5.34 15.04
CA ILE A 51 0.43 6.10 14.11
C ILE A 51 1.88 6.08 14.56
N ASP A 52 2.77 5.82 13.64
CA ASP A 52 4.21 5.76 13.88
C ASP A 52 4.81 7.15 14.13
N LYS A 53 5.73 7.22 15.09
CA LYS A 53 6.39 8.46 15.48
C LYS A 53 7.41 8.93 14.46
N ASN A 54 8.13 8.01 13.83
CA ASN A 54 9.27 8.29 12.97
C ASN A 54 8.88 8.32 11.49
N ILE A 55 7.95 7.44 11.08
CA ILE A 55 7.46 7.33 9.71
C ILE A 55 5.97 7.61 9.69
N ASN A 56 5.62 8.83 9.36
CA ASN A 56 4.25 9.31 9.33
C ASN A 56 4.04 10.28 8.15
N GLU A 57 2.86 10.87 8.05
CA GLU A 57 2.51 11.75 6.93
C GLU A 57 3.47 12.92 6.71
N SER A 58 4.23 13.35 7.72
CA SER A 58 5.20 14.45 7.58
C SER A 58 6.58 14.01 7.07
N THR A 59 6.90 12.72 7.15
CA THR A 59 8.18 12.13 6.70
C THR A 59 8.01 11.17 5.53
N LEU A 60 6.77 10.90 5.13
CA LEU A 60 6.42 9.88 4.15
C LEU A 60 7.12 10.04 2.79
N ASP A 61 7.33 11.27 2.35
CA ASP A 61 7.94 11.55 1.04
C ASP A 61 9.37 11.00 0.90
N ASP A 62 10.09 10.84 2.01
CA ASP A 62 11.43 10.25 2.03
C ASP A 62 11.44 8.77 1.63
N TYR A 63 10.28 8.12 1.66
CA TYR A 63 10.13 6.68 1.45
C TYR A 63 9.36 6.33 0.17
N ILE A 64 8.65 7.29 -0.44
CA ILE A 64 7.85 7.05 -1.64
C ILE A 64 8.74 6.54 -2.79
N GLY A 65 8.29 5.43 -3.41
CA GLY A 65 9.00 4.80 -4.54
C GLY A 65 10.04 3.76 -4.13
N ARG A 66 10.25 3.47 -2.85
CA ARG A 66 11.10 2.35 -2.41
C ARG A 66 10.49 1.01 -2.84
N SER A 67 11.29 0.17 -3.46
CA SER A 67 10.84 -1.12 -4.00
C SER A 67 10.65 -2.22 -2.94
N ASP A 68 11.18 -2.02 -1.74
CA ASP A 68 11.03 -2.92 -0.60
C ASP A 68 9.81 -2.62 0.28
N ILE A 69 9.02 -1.59 -0.08
CA ILE A 69 7.81 -1.17 0.63
C ILE A 69 6.59 -1.37 -0.25
N VAL A 70 5.50 -1.84 0.33
CA VAL A 70 4.15 -1.73 -0.23
C VAL A 70 3.37 -0.63 0.49
N PHE A 71 2.70 0.21 -0.27
CA PHE A 71 1.93 1.36 0.21
C PHE A 71 0.45 1.08 0.04
N ARG A 72 -0.33 1.10 1.13
CA ARG A 72 -1.75 0.76 1.10
C ARG A 72 -2.59 1.85 1.75
N ASP A 73 -3.54 2.39 0.99
CA ASP A 73 -4.57 3.29 1.48
C ASP A 73 -5.80 2.48 1.87
N MET A 74 -6.12 2.51 3.14
CA MET A 74 -7.17 1.66 3.73
C MET A 74 -8.56 2.27 3.64
N ARG A 75 -8.71 3.43 2.97
CA ARG A 75 -10.00 4.08 2.76
C ARG A 75 -10.87 3.28 1.79
N MET A 76 -12.19 3.43 1.93
CA MET A 76 -13.16 2.74 1.09
C MET A 76 -13.55 3.53 -0.17
N LEU A 77 -12.70 4.42 -0.63
CA LEU A 77 -12.96 5.23 -1.81
C LEU A 77 -12.81 4.38 -3.07
N LYS A 78 -13.89 4.19 -3.80
CA LYS A 78 -13.94 3.34 -4.99
C LYS A 78 -14.05 4.15 -6.28
N ASP A 79 -14.96 5.10 -6.32
CA ASP A 79 -15.24 5.93 -7.48
C ASP A 79 -15.84 7.28 -7.08
N GLU A 80 -16.18 8.08 -8.08
CA GLU A 80 -16.76 9.41 -7.90
C GLU A 80 -18.10 9.38 -7.14
N ALA A 81 -18.91 8.34 -7.34
CA ALA A 81 -20.18 8.21 -6.63
C ALA A 81 -19.98 7.98 -5.12
N GLU A 82 -18.96 7.22 -4.74
CA GLU A 82 -18.58 7.05 -3.34
C GLU A 82 -18.05 8.35 -2.73
N TYR A 83 -17.29 9.10 -3.51
CA TYR A 83 -16.80 10.42 -3.10
C TYR A 83 -17.94 11.38 -2.78
N GLU A 84 -18.98 11.44 -3.63
CA GLU A 84 -20.17 12.24 -3.38
C GLU A 84 -20.91 11.79 -2.12
N ASN A 85 -21.02 10.48 -1.90
CA ASN A 85 -21.71 9.91 -0.72
C ASN A 85 -21.01 10.26 0.60
N ILE A 86 -19.70 10.45 0.59
CA ILE A 86 -18.92 10.84 1.76
C ILE A 86 -18.75 12.36 1.90
N GLY A 87 -19.50 13.15 1.14
CA GLY A 87 -19.63 14.60 1.30
C GLY A 87 -18.85 15.45 0.34
N GLY A 88 -18.16 14.88 -0.66
CA GLY A 88 -17.47 15.64 -1.71
C GLY A 88 -16.35 16.54 -1.18
N ASP A 89 -15.79 16.26 0.00
CA ASP A 89 -14.76 17.07 0.64
C ASP A 89 -13.39 16.89 -0.08
N SER A 90 -12.66 17.98 -0.24
CA SER A 90 -11.32 17.98 -0.84
C SER A 90 -10.34 17.06 -0.11
N TYR A 91 -10.51 16.84 1.18
CA TYR A 91 -9.71 15.88 1.96
C TYR A 91 -9.95 14.42 1.57
N LEU A 92 -11.05 14.11 0.94
CA LEU A 92 -11.40 12.75 0.56
C LEU A 92 -11.12 12.47 -0.91
N SER A 93 -10.93 13.51 -1.74
CA SER A 93 -10.72 13.38 -3.19
C SER A 93 -9.27 13.09 -3.62
N GLY A 94 -8.31 13.23 -2.70
CA GLY A 94 -6.90 13.08 -3.02
C GLY A 94 -6.30 11.76 -2.52
N PHE A 95 -5.13 11.43 -3.05
CA PHE A 95 -4.32 10.27 -2.69
C PHE A 95 -2.84 10.65 -2.62
N VAL A 96 -2.06 9.88 -1.92
CA VAL A 96 -0.61 9.96 -1.99
C VAL A 96 -0.12 9.07 -3.11
N LYS A 97 0.70 9.60 -4.00
CA LYS A 97 1.28 8.87 -5.12
C LYS A 97 2.01 7.62 -4.66
N GLY A 98 1.76 6.50 -5.33
CA GLY A 98 2.35 5.21 -5.00
C GLY A 98 1.52 4.36 -4.04
N PHE A 99 0.53 4.94 -3.36
CA PHE A 99 -0.43 4.16 -2.58
C PHE A 99 -1.45 3.47 -3.47
N GLU A 100 -1.82 2.26 -3.10
CA GLU A 100 -2.90 1.48 -3.69
C GLU A 100 -4.02 1.34 -2.67
N VAL A 101 -5.27 1.40 -3.13
CA VAL A 101 -6.43 1.32 -2.25
C VAL A 101 -6.75 -0.13 -1.91
N VAL A 102 -6.78 -0.44 -0.62
CA VAL A 102 -7.22 -1.71 -0.04
C VAL A 102 -8.19 -1.39 1.09
N PRO A 103 -9.50 -1.38 0.86
CA PRO A 103 -10.46 -0.99 1.90
C PRO A 103 -10.39 -1.89 3.13
N TYR A 104 -10.13 -1.33 4.30
CA TYR A 104 -10.18 -2.09 5.56
C TYR A 104 -11.53 -2.80 5.77
N PRO A 105 -12.69 -2.20 5.45
CA PRO A 105 -13.99 -2.86 5.61
C PRO A 105 -14.13 -4.18 4.84
N PHE A 106 -13.36 -4.41 3.78
CA PHE A 106 -13.32 -5.71 3.09
C PHE A 106 -12.50 -6.76 3.86
N LEU A 107 -11.59 -6.32 4.73
CA LEU A 107 -10.71 -7.23 5.45
C LEU A 107 -11.37 -7.77 6.71
N ALA A 108 -11.95 -6.88 7.52
CA ALA A 108 -12.57 -7.24 8.81
C ALA A 108 -13.61 -6.20 9.25
N PRO A 109 -14.48 -6.53 10.23
CA PRO A 109 -15.44 -5.60 10.78
C PRO A 109 -14.78 -4.34 11.37
N VAL A 110 -15.39 -3.20 11.15
CA VAL A 110 -14.97 -1.92 11.73
C VAL A 110 -15.45 -1.85 13.17
N GLU A 111 -14.52 -1.62 14.11
CA GLU A 111 -14.83 -1.53 15.54
C GLU A 111 -14.09 -0.32 16.16
N GLY A 112 -14.73 0.31 17.14
CA GLY A 112 -14.09 1.35 17.95
C GLY A 112 -13.92 2.71 17.25
N LEU A 113 -14.50 2.92 16.06
CA LEU A 113 -14.59 4.21 15.40
C LEU A 113 -16.00 4.79 15.56
N PRO A 114 -16.16 6.13 15.40
CA PRO A 114 -17.48 6.74 15.34
C PRO A 114 -18.37 6.08 14.29
N GLU A 115 -19.66 5.97 14.59
CA GLU A 115 -20.64 5.25 13.77
C GLU A 115 -20.69 5.79 12.34
N GLU A 116 -20.55 7.10 12.16
CA GLU A 116 -20.53 7.76 10.86
C GLU A 116 -19.37 7.32 9.94
N VAL A 117 -18.30 6.79 10.51
CA VAL A 117 -17.14 6.30 9.75
C VAL A 117 -17.31 4.84 9.33
N GLY A 118 -18.06 4.06 10.13
CA GLY A 118 -18.24 2.61 9.91
C GLY A 118 -19.48 2.24 9.11
N GLU A 119 -20.47 3.13 8.98
CA GLU A 119 -21.78 2.81 8.40
C GLU A 119 -21.81 2.61 6.88
N SER A 120 -20.77 3.01 6.17
CA SER A 120 -20.74 2.95 4.70
C SER A 120 -20.60 1.53 4.13
N TYR A 121 -20.31 0.53 4.96
CA TYR A 121 -20.15 -0.85 4.51
C TYR A 121 -20.78 -1.86 5.47
N SER A 122 -21.77 -2.56 4.98
CA SER A 122 -22.45 -3.66 5.68
C SER A 122 -22.30 -5.01 4.96
N GLY A 123 -21.30 -5.09 4.06
CA GLY A 123 -21.10 -6.26 3.21
C GLY A 123 -20.24 -7.35 3.86
N LYS A 124 -19.78 -8.26 3.00
CA LYS A 124 -18.93 -9.39 3.39
C LYS A 124 -17.50 -8.94 3.70
N THR A 125 -16.84 -9.67 4.61
CA THR A 125 -15.44 -9.43 5.00
C THR A 125 -14.62 -10.70 4.86
N LEU A 126 -13.29 -10.57 4.67
CA LEU A 126 -12.39 -11.74 4.62
C LEU A 126 -12.30 -12.45 5.97
N PHE A 127 -12.38 -11.69 7.07
CA PHE A 127 -12.28 -12.21 8.42
C PHE A 127 -13.42 -11.68 9.29
N HIS A 128 -13.77 -12.44 10.30
CA HIS A 128 -14.61 -12.00 11.42
C HIS A 128 -13.85 -12.16 12.73
N LYS A 129 -14.38 -11.60 13.83
CA LYS A 129 -13.86 -11.84 15.17
C LYS A 129 -14.69 -12.91 15.87
N ASP A 130 -14.01 -13.91 16.41
CA ASP A 130 -14.58 -14.89 17.34
C ASP A 130 -13.74 -14.88 18.61
N GLN A 131 -14.36 -14.54 19.76
CA GLN A 131 -13.71 -14.42 21.07
C GLN A 131 -12.42 -13.57 21.05
N GLY A 132 -12.38 -12.52 20.21
CA GLY A 132 -11.26 -11.61 20.07
C GLY A 132 -10.17 -12.03 19.07
N ALA A 133 -10.25 -13.24 18.52
CA ALA A 133 -9.37 -13.70 17.45
C ALA A 133 -9.98 -13.46 16.08
N TYR A 134 -9.14 -13.16 15.08
CA TYR A 134 -9.58 -13.11 13.70
C TYR A 134 -9.66 -14.50 13.10
N VAL A 135 -10.81 -14.83 12.52
CA VAL A 135 -11.11 -16.12 11.88
C VAL A 135 -11.47 -15.87 10.42
N ALA A 136 -10.91 -16.67 9.52
CA ALA A 136 -11.15 -16.55 8.08
C ALA A 136 -12.59 -16.94 7.72
N ASN A 137 -13.25 -16.13 6.90
CA ASN A 137 -14.57 -16.38 6.35
C ASN A 137 -14.52 -17.24 5.09
N TYR A 138 -13.38 -17.23 4.38
CA TYR A 138 -13.18 -17.93 3.11
C TYR A 138 -11.88 -18.71 3.12
N GLU A 139 -11.80 -19.79 2.37
CA GLU A 139 -10.58 -20.59 2.22
C GLU A 139 -9.43 -19.76 1.66
N GLU A 140 -9.74 -18.78 0.78
CA GLU A 140 -8.77 -17.91 0.12
C GLU A 140 -8.35 -16.70 0.97
N SER A 141 -8.99 -16.44 2.13
CA SER A 141 -8.78 -15.21 2.92
C SER A 141 -7.32 -14.91 3.23
N TYR A 142 -6.56 -15.92 3.69
CA TYR A 142 -5.13 -15.75 3.99
C TYR A 142 -4.28 -15.50 2.74
N GLY A 143 -4.58 -16.20 1.64
CA GLY A 143 -3.86 -16.02 0.37
C GLY A 143 -4.08 -14.62 -0.21
N ILE A 144 -5.31 -14.10 -0.13
CA ILE A 144 -5.63 -12.74 -0.54
C ILE A 144 -4.89 -11.74 0.35
N LEU A 145 -4.91 -11.94 1.66
CA LEU A 145 -4.24 -11.03 2.60
C LEU A 145 -2.73 -10.99 2.36
N GLU A 146 -2.10 -12.14 2.11
CA GLU A 146 -0.66 -12.21 1.83
C GLU A 146 -0.29 -11.60 0.46
N TYR A 147 -1.17 -11.71 -0.54
CA TYR A 147 -1.02 -10.99 -1.81
C TYR A 147 -1.09 -9.47 -1.62
N LEU A 148 -2.04 -8.98 -0.84
CA LEU A 148 -2.22 -7.54 -0.57
C LEU A 148 -1.11 -6.98 0.32
N PHE A 149 -0.60 -7.78 1.26
CA PHE A 149 0.38 -7.41 2.28
C PHE A 149 1.52 -8.45 2.34
N PRO A 150 2.45 -8.46 1.35
CA PRO A 150 3.52 -9.44 1.30
C PRO A 150 4.42 -9.40 2.55
N LYS A 151 4.68 -10.56 3.16
CA LYS A 151 5.44 -10.68 4.42
C LYS A 151 6.94 -10.36 4.28
N ASP A 152 7.47 -10.44 3.08
CA ASP A 152 8.86 -10.12 2.75
C ASP A 152 9.12 -8.62 2.56
N LYS A 153 8.05 -7.81 2.47
CA LYS A 153 8.11 -6.36 2.31
C LYS A 153 7.85 -5.62 3.63
N TYR A 154 8.28 -4.35 3.67
CA TYR A 154 7.72 -3.39 4.60
C TYR A 154 6.33 -2.97 4.13
N ILE A 155 5.44 -2.66 5.07
CA ILE A 155 4.04 -2.33 4.78
C ILE A 155 3.74 -0.96 5.39
N PHE A 156 3.44 0.01 4.53
CA PHE A 156 3.02 1.34 4.95
C PHE A 156 1.51 1.46 4.75
N LEU A 157 0.82 1.72 5.83
CA LEU A 157 -0.63 1.80 5.91
C LEU A 157 -1.05 3.24 6.15
N MET A 158 -1.95 3.75 5.33
CA MET A 158 -2.57 5.07 5.47
C MET A 158 -4.10 4.92 5.40
N CYS A 159 -4.83 5.88 5.97
CA CYS A 159 -6.25 6.07 5.66
C CYS A 159 -6.62 7.56 5.72
N GLY A 160 -7.83 7.94 6.11
CA GLY A 160 -8.20 9.34 6.34
C GLY A 160 -7.44 9.96 7.51
N GLY A 161 -7.60 9.38 8.70
CA GLY A 161 -7.04 9.88 9.96
C GLY A 161 -6.09 8.94 10.69
N GLY A 162 -5.83 7.72 10.18
CA GLY A 162 -4.98 6.70 10.80
C GLY A 162 -5.75 5.50 11.40
N GLY A 163 -7.05 5.63 11.71
CA GLY A 163 -7.81 4.58 12.39
C GLY A 163 -7.89 3.25 11.63
N TYR A 164 -8.27 3.25 10.36
CA TYR A 164 -8.28 2.03 9.53
C TYR A 164 -6.87 1.45 9.31
N ALA A 165 -5.86 2.30 9.21
CA ALA A 165 -4.47 1.87 9.11
C ALA A 165 -4.03 1.12 10.38
N GLY A 166 -4.33 1.67 11.57
CA GLY A 166 -4.06 1.02 12.85
C GLY A 166 -4.82 -0.30 13.02
N MET A 167 -6.11 -0.35 12.62
CA MET A 167 -6.89 -1.59 12.62
C MET A 167 -6.28 -2.64 11.69
N THR A 168 -5.81 -2.24 10.51
CA THR A 168 -5.14 -3.14 9.56
C THR A 168 -3.84 -3.70 10.16
N LYS A 169 -3.01 -2.84 10.77
CA LYS A 169 -1.81 -3.28 11.50
C LYS A 169 -2.15 -4.32 12.56
N ASN A 170 -3.18 -4.07 13.37
CA ASN A 170 -3.63 -5.00 14.39
C ASN A 170 -4.11 -6.33 13.80
N LEU A 171 -4.89 -6.31 12.72
CA LEU A 171 -5.31 -7.52 11.99
C LEU A 171 -4.09 -8.33 11.53
N LEU A 172 -3.16 -7.70 10.81
CA LEU A 172 -1.99 -8.36 10.26
C LEU A 172 -1.11 -8.98 11.35
N VAL A 173 -0.81 -8.23 12.41
CA VAL A 173 0.00 -8.73 13.55
C VAL A 173 -0.68 -9.91 14.24
N ASN A 174 -1.99 -9.84 14.47
CA ASN A 174 -2.74 -10.96 15.06
C ASN A 174 -2.73 -12.22 14.17
N LEU A 175 -2.62 -12.05 12.85
CA LEU A 175 -2.54 -13.14 11.88
C LEU A 175 -1.10 -13.57 11.56
N GLY A 176 -0.09 -13.04 12.29
CA GLY A 176 1.28 -13.52 12.26
C GLY A 176 2.23 -12.76 11.31
N TRP A 177 1.88 -11.54 10.90
CA TRP A 177 2.83 -10.63 10.26
C TRP A 177 3.79 -10.02 11.29
N ASP A 178 5.01 -9.71 10.85
CA ASP A 178 6.02 -9.07 11.70
C ASP A 178 5.66 -7.61 11.98
N ALA A 179 5.36 -7.28 13.22
CA ALA A 179 5.03 -5.93 13.66
C ALA A 179 6.13 -4.91 13.35
N ASN A 180 7.40 -5.35 13.26
CA ASN A 180 8.54 -4.48 12.94
C ASN A 180 8.61 -4.09 11.46
N LYS A 181 7.78 -4.67 10.62
CA LYS A 181 7.68 -4.35 9.20
C LYS A 181 6.43 -3.55 8.84
N ILE A 182 5.55 -3.22 9.80
CA ILE A 182 4.27 -2.57 9.53
C ILE A 182 4.23 -1.20 10.20
N TYR A 183 4.01 -0.16 9.39
CA TYR A 183 3.92 1.23 9.83
C TYR A 183 2.53 1.77 9.53
N ASP A 184 1.84 2.26 10.55
CA ASP A 184 0.72 3.15 10.36
C ASP A 184 1.30 4.55 10.13
N VAL A 185 1.32 4.98 8.87
CA VAL A 185 1.90 6.26 8.49
C VAL A 185 0.90 7.42 8.62
N GLY A 186 -0.23 7.19 9.29
CA GLY A 186 -1.20 8.21 9.62
C GLY A 186 -2.30 8.38 8.59
N GLY A 187 -2.64 9.60 8.28
CA GLY A 187 -3.82 9.92 7.49
C GLY A 187 -3.62 10.97 6.41
N TYR A 188 -4.27 10.73 5.27
CA TYR A 188 -4.28 11.67 4.15
C TYR A 188 -4.74 13.08 4.56
N TRP A 189 -5.60 13.21 5.55
CA TRP A 189 -6.08 14.51 6.05
C TRP A 189 -4.97 15.39 6.62
N TYR A 190 -3.83 14.81 7.00
CA TYR A 190 -2.69 15.50 7.60
C TYR A 190 -1.47 15.49 6.68
N TYR A 191 -1.60 14.91 5.47
CA TYR A 191 -0.50 14.84 4.52
C TYR A 191 -0.41 16.12 3.71
N GLU A 192 0.71 16.82 3.81
CA GLU A 192 1.00 18.07 3.10
C GLU A 192 2.20 17.92 2.14
N GLY A 193 2.63 16.68 1.86
CA GLY A 193 3.82 16.39 1.07
C GLY A 193 3.64 16.61 -0.44
N GLU A 194 4.75 16.47 -1.16
CA GLU A 194 4.82 16.74 -2.61
C GLU A 194 4.17 15.66 -3.47
N ASN A 195 3.94 14.46 -2.90
CA ASN A 195 3.33 13.33 -3.60
C ASN A 195 1.80 13.33 -3.53
N ASN A 196 1.18 14.44 -3.14
CA ASN A 196 -0.27 14.58 -3.14
C ASN A 196 -0.79 14.62 -4.58
N VAL A 197 -1.73 13.72 -4.89
CA VAL A 197 -2.44 13.67 -6.17
C VAL A 197 -3.89 14.05 -5.93
N GLN A 198 -4.26 15.24 -6.36
CA GLN A 198 -5.60 15.78 -6.23
C GLN A 198 -6.01 16.44 -7.54
N VAL A 199 -7.08 15.97 -8.15
CA VAL A 199 -7.60 16.53 -9.39
C VAL A 199 -8.60 17.62 -9.06
N LYS A 200 -8.33 18.84 -9.53
CA LYS A 200 -9.20 20.02 -9.38
C LYS A 200 -9.74 20.42 -10.74
N ARG A 201 -11.02 20.70 -10.81
CA ARG A 201 -11.66 21.32 -11.98
C ARG A 201 -12.63 22.40 -11.55
N GLN A 202 -13.02 23.27 -12.47
CA GLN A 202 -14.16 24.14 -12.25
C GLN A 202 -15.39 23.53 -12.92
N ASN A 203 -16.51 23.53 -12.18
CA ASN A 203 -17.81 23.18 -12.75
C ASN A 203 -18.38 24.34 -13.58
N ASP A 204 -19.54 24.12 -14.19
CA ASP A 204 -20.21 25.11 -15.05
C ASP A 204 -20.62 26.39 -14.30
N THR A 205 -20.67 26.37 -12.97
CA THR A 205 -20.95 27.54 -12.12
C THR A 205 -19.68 28.30 -11.71
N GLY A 206 -18.51 27.79 -12.06
CA GLY A 206 -17.20 28.37 -11.73
C GLY A 206 -16.67 27.98 -10.35
N GLU A 207 -17.34 27.07 -9.65
CA GLU A 207 -16.87 26.53 -8.37
C GLU A 207 -15.75 25.53 -8.59
N VAL A 208 -14.79 25.48 -7.66
CA VAL A 208 -13.76 24.45 -7.65
C VAL A 208 -14.37 23.18 -7.09
N VAL A 209 -14.30 22.12 -7.90
CA VAL A 209 -14.67 20.76 -7.50
C VAL A 209 -13.46 19.83 -7.66
N TYR A 210 -13.52 18.69 -7.00
CA TYR A 210 -12.42 17.73 -7.00
C TYR A 210 -12.91 16.41 -7.60
N ASP A 211 -12.10 15.82 -8.47
CA ASP A 211 -12.34 14.52 -9.06
C ASP A 211 -11.36 13.50 -8.46
N PHE A 212 -11.71 12.23 -8.56
CA PHE A 212 -10.81 11.15 -8.20
C PHE A 212 -9.65 11.04 -9.20
N TRP A 213 -8.47 10.80 -8.66
CA TRP A 213 -7.36 10.30 -9.44
C TRP A 213 -7.49 8.80 -9.64
N LYS A 214 -7.06 8.28 -10.79
CA LYS A 214 -7.00 6.83 -11.02
C LYS A 214 -5.93 6.22 -10.13
N VAL A 215 -6.35 5.42 -9.17
CA VAL A 215 -5.50 4.63 -8.30
C VAL A 215 -5.71 3.15 -8.58
N ASN A 216 -4.75 2.32 -8.21
CA ASN A 216 -4.94 0.88 -8.20
C ASN A 216 -5.84 0.52 -7.01
N TYR A 217 -7.04 0.02 -7.30
CA TYR A 217 -8.04 -0.32 -6.31
C TYR A 217 -8.19 -1.83 -6.23
N HIS A 218 -7.96 -2.40 -5.07
CA HIS A 218 -8.08 -3.83 -4.83
C HIS A 218 -9.50 -4.18 -4.38
N ASP A 219 -10.36 -4.47 -5.36
CA ASP A 219 -11.70 -4.97 -5.09
C ASP A 219 -11.66 -6.47 -4.79
N ILE A 220 -12.57 -6.95 -3.95
CA ILE A 220 -12.70 -8.35 -3.59
C ILE A 220 -14.06 -8.86 -4.07
N ASP A 221 -14.06 -9.77 -5.03
CA ASP A 221 -15.26 -10.44 -5.52
C ASP A 221 -15.61 -11.62 -4.61
N PHE A 222 -16.29 -11.31 -3.51
CA PHE A 222 -16.69 -12.29 -2.50
C PHE A 222 -17.56 -13.43 -3.04
N GLU A 223 -18.25 -13.24 -4.18
CA GLU A 223 -19.09 -14.26 -4.78
C GLU A 223 -18.26 -15.39 -5.44
N LYS A 224 -16.98 -15.14 -5.66
CA LYS A 224 -16.03 -16.14 -6.20
C LYS A 224 -15.24 -16.88 -5.13
N LEU A 225 -15.39 -16.52 -3.87
CA LEU A 225 -14.66 -17.11 -2.77
C LEU A 225 -15.43 -18.31 -2.19
N THR A 226 -14.68 -19.25 -1.60
CA THR A 226 -15.21 -20.48 -0.99
C THR A 226 -15.44 -20.23 0.52
N PRO A 227 -16.69 -20.10 1.01
CA PRO A 227 -16.96 -19.92 2.43
C PRO A 227 -16.42 -21.07 3.30
N THR A 228 -15.80 -20.76 4.44
CA THR A 228 -15.32 -21.76 5.40
C THR A 228 -16.46 -22.41 6.21
N LYS A 229 -17.61 -21.72 6.30
CA LYS A 229 -18.85 -22.22 6.93
C LYS A 229 -20.01 -22.06 5.95
N SER A 230 -20.97 -22.99 5.99
CA SER A 230 -22.11 -23.02 5.07
C SER A 230 -23.11 -21.87 5.24
N ASP A 231 -22.93 -21.01 6.22
CA ASP A 231 -23.90 -19.99 6.65
C ASP A 231 -23.39 -18.54 6.49
N LEU A 232 -22.35 -18.34 5.62
CA LEU A 232 -21.82 -16.99 5.30
C LEU A 232 -22.39 -16.44 4.01
#